data_8503a0676ab28afd67d585b6d8f6cef9
#
_entry.id   8503a0676ab28afd67d585b6d8f6cef9
#
_cell.length_a   1.000
_cell.length_b   1.000
_cell.length_c   1.000
_cell.angle_alpha   90.00
_cell.angle_beta   90.00
_cell.angle_gamma   90.00
#
_symmetry.space_group_name_H-M   'P 1'
#
loop_
_entity.id
_entity.type
_entity.pdbx_description
1 polymer ?
#
loop_
_entity_poly.entity_id
_entity_poly.type
_entity_poly.pdbx_seq_one_letter_code
_entity_poly.pdbx_strand_id
1 'polypeptide(L)'
;MSADILNAQHNDDTFENIWQELKWRGLVHVSTDEEALEKALSDEKLTFYTGYDPTAASLHLGHLVQLLVMRRLQLAGHYPLGLVGGFTGLIGDPRQTSERVLNSLEVVAEWVQSLRSQIERFLSFEGDNAARMVNNLDWGGQLSAIDFLRDIGKHFRVGTMVKKEIVAKRLNSEEGISYTEFSYQILQGLDYLELNRQYGCTLQIGGSDQWGNLTSGTELIRKVEGKTVHAIGTPLITNSDGTKFGKSEGNAIWLNPEMCSPYAFYQFWLNTAD
;
A
#
# COMPACT_ATOMS: atom_id res chain seq x y z
N MET A 1 16.35 2.14 12.59
CA MET A 1 16.65 1.12 13.61
C MET A 1 18.07 0.65 13.38
N SER A 2 18.80 0.27 14.40
CA SER A 2 20.10 -0.40 14.15
C SER A 2 19.84 -1.77 13.53
N ALA A 3 20.77 -2.29 12.72
CA ALA A 3 20.70 -3.63 12.14
C ALA A 3 20.45 -4.70 13.24
N ASP A 4 20.98 -4.49 14.42
CA ASP A 4 20.83 -5.39 15.57
C ASP A 4 19.35 -5.55 16.00
N ILE A 5 18.55 -4.47 15.97
CA ILE A 5 17.10 -4.54 16.34
C ILE A 5 16.32 -5.32 15.28
N LEU A 6 16.61 -5.12 13.99
CA LEU A 6 15.95 -5.87 12.93
C LEU A 6 16.30 -7.36 12.98
N ASN A 7 17.56 -7.68 13.27
CA ASN A 7 18.05 -9.07 13.34
C ASN A 7 17.52 -9.82 14.58
N ALA A 8 17.15 -9.11 15.64
CA ALA A 8 16.52 -9.70 16.83
C ALA A 8 15.03 -10.01 16.66
N GLN A 9 14.40 -9.53 15.58
CA GLN A 9 12.97 -9.80 15.33
C GLN A 9 12.75 -11.20 14.76
N HIS A 10 11.69 -11.84 15.23
CA HIS A 10 11.22 -13.14 14.76
C HIS A 10 9.69 -13.19 14.75
N ASN A 11 9.13 -14.07 13.97
CA ASN A 11 7.71 -14.42 14.04
C ASN A 11 7.47 -15.36 15.24
N ASP A 12 6.22 -15.52 15.61
CA ASP A 12 5.82 -16.41 16.69
C ASP A 12 5.77 -17.84 16.16
N ASP A 13 6.65 -18.71 16.67
CA ASP A 13 6.81 -20.10 16.26
C ASP A 13 5.72 -21.04 16.81
N THR A 14 4.79 -20.54 17.63
CA THR A 14 3.63 -21.29 18.09
C THR A 14 2.54 -21.43 17.02
N PHE A 15 2.57 -20.60 15.96
CA PHE A 15 1.67 -20.69 14.83
C PHE A 15 2.20 -21.66 13.76
N GLU A 16 1.31 -22.41 13.14
CA GLU A 16 1.64 -23.37 12.10
C GLU A 16 2.25 -22.68 10.85
N ASN A 17 1.75 -21.49 10.51
CA ASN A 17 2.24 -20.70 9.40
C ASN A 17 2.00 -19.19 9.62
N ILE A 18 2.62 -18.37 8.77
CA ILE A 18 2.52 -16.90 8.86
C ILE A 18 1.09 -16.39 8.63
N TRP A 19 0.28 -17.06 7.82
CA TRP A 19 -1.09 -16.65 7.57
C TRP A 19 -1.96 -16.72 8.83
N GLN A 20 -1.82 -17.81 9.60
CA GLN A 20 -2.52 -17.99 10.87
C GLN A 20 -2.08 -16.93 11.89
N GLU A 21 -0.79 -16.63 11.97
CA GLU A 21 -0.29 -15.56 12.84
C GLU A 21 -0.89 -14.20 12.45
N LEU A 22 -0.89 -13.83 11.17
CA LEU A 22 -1.46 -12.56 10.70
C LEU A 22 -2.96 -12.46 11.01
N LYS A 23 -3.73 -13.54 10.82
CA LYS A 23 -5.16 -13.60 11.15
C LYS A 23 -5.40 -13.47 12.65
N TRP A 24 -4.67 -14.21 13.46
CA TRP A 24 -4.78 -14.13 14.92
C TRP A 24 -4.48 -12.73 15.47
N ARG A 25 -3.50 -12.06 14.90
CA ARG A 25 -3.18 -10.67 15.25
C ARG A 25 -4.17 -9.63 14.71
N GLY A 26 -5.19 -10.05 13.99
CA GLY A 26 -6.15 -9.15 13.35
C GLY A 26 -5.55 -8.29 12.23
N LEU A 27 -4.42 -8.69 11.65
CA LEU A 27 -3.74 -7.95 10.59
C LEU A 27 -4.31 -8.20 9.19
N VAL A 28 -5.23 -9.14 9.06
CA VAL A 28 -6.00 -9.40 7.83
C VAL A 28 -7.45 -9.01 8.08
N HIS A 29 -7.91 -7.97 7.40
CA HIS A 29 -9.32 -7.54 7.43
C HIS A 29 -10.11 -8.14 6.27
N VAL A 30 -9.51 -8.18 5.10
CA VAL A 30 -10.08 -8.75 3.87
C VAL A 30 -8.96 -9.30 3.00
N SER A 31 -9.23 -10.38 2.30
CA SER A 31 -8.29 -10.94 1.31
C SER A 31 -9.03 -11.44 0.07
N THR A 32 -8.30 -11.66 -0.99
CA THR A 32 -8.74 -12.53 -2.08
C THR A 32 -8.90 -13.96 -1.55
N ASP A 33 -9.03 -14.94 -2.37
CA ASP A 33 -9.17 -16.36 -2.00
C ASP A 33 -8.26 -16.75 -0.81
N GLU A 34 -8.84 -16.88 0.39
CA GLU A 34 -8.10 -17.13 1.64
C GLU A 34 -7.37 -18.48 1.61
N GLU A 35 -8.02 -19.52 1.09
CA GLU A 35 -7.46 -20.86 1.05
C GLU A 35 -6.26 -20.94 0.10
N ALA A 36 -6.40 -20.35 -1.08
CA ALA A 36 -5.30 -20.29 -2.05
C ALA A 36 -4.14 -19.43 -1.53
N LEU A 37 -4.43 -18.33 -0.81
CA LEU A 37 -3.41 -17.44 -0.26
C LEU A 37 -2.66 -18.09 0.92
N GLU A 38 -3.36 -18.76 1.85
CA GLU A 38 -2.72 -19.51 2.94
C GLU A 38 -1.79 -20.58 2.39
N LYS A 39 -2.27 -21.33 1.38
CA LYS A 39 -1.46 -22.36 0.71
C LYS A 39 -0.22 -21.74 0.06
N ALA A 40 -0.38 -20.66 -0.70
CA ALA A 40 0.73 -19.99 -1.39
C ALA A 40 1.78 -19.44 -0.41
N LEU A 41 1.35 -18.82 0.71
CA LEU A 41 2.25 -18.32 1.76
C LEU A 41 2.97 -19.44 2.52
N SER A 42 2.40 -20.64 2.58
CA SER A 42 3.01 -21.79 3.26
C SER A 42 3.98 -22.55 2.36
N ASP A 43 3.58 -22.78 1.10
CA ASP A 43 4.29 -23.68 0.18
C ASP A 43 5.37 -22.97 -0.64
N GLU A 44 5.24 -21.64 -0.84
CA GLU A 44 6.07 -20.86 -1.74
C GLU A 44 6.73 -19.66 -1.04
N LYS A 45 7.73 -19.09 -1.70
CA LYS A 45 8.33 -17.81 -1.30
C LYS A 45 7.87 -16.73 -2.29
N LEU A 46 6.82 -16.02 -1.88
CA LEU A 46 6.18 -15.01 -2.73
C LEU A 46 6.96 -13.71 -2.76
N THR A 47 6.99 -13.06 -3.91
CA THR A 47 7.28 -11.62 -4.00
C THR A 47 5.99 -10.85 -3.77
N PHE A 48 6.02 -9.90 -2.84
CA PHE A 48 4.86 -9.09 -2.47
C PHE A 48 5.23 -7.62 -2.37
N TYR A 49 4.22 -6.73 -2.45
CA TYR A 49 4.48 -5.30 -2.35
C TYR A 49 3.43 -4.54 -1.53
N THR A 50 3.86 -3.39 -1.06
CA THR A 50 2.99 -2.33 -0.53
C THR A 50 3.39 -1.00 -1.16
N GLY A 51 2.39 -0.23 -1.59
CA GLY A 51 2.57 1.09 -2.20
C GLY A 51 2.38 2.22 -1.19
N TYR A 52 3.23 3.24 -1.30
CA TYR A 52 3.25 4.43 -0.46
C TYR A 52 3.32 5.69 -1.33
N ASP A 53 2.19 6.38 -1.45
CA ASP A 53 2.15 7.65 -2.17
C ASP A 53 2.73 8.80 -1.33
N PRO A 54 3.57 9.64 -1.92
CA PRO A 54 4.16 10.80 -1.26
C PRO A 54 3.13 11.92 -1.13
N THR A 55 2.18 11.76 -0.21
CA THR A 55 1.15 12.78 0.11
C THR A 55 1.56 13.70 1.24
N ALA A 56 2.69 13.44 1.87
CA ALA A 56 3.38 14.24 2.88
C ALA A 56 4.86 13.80 2.96
N ALA A 57 5.69 14.59 3.63
CA ALA A 57 7.10 14.28 3.86
C ALA A 57 7.33 13.09 4.82
N SER A 58 6.29 12.48 5.38
CA SER A 58 6.38 11.37 6.32
C SER A 58 5.28 10.35 6.13
N LEU A 59 5.61 9.10 6.45
CA LEU A 59 4.65 8.06 6.74
C LEU A 59 3.97 8.33 8.09
N HIS A 60 2.78 7.80 8.29
CA HIS A 60 2.02 7.90 9.52
C HIS A 60 1.65 6.52 10.06
N LEU A 61 0.99 6.49 11.23
CA LEU A 61 0.63 5.27 11.94
C LEU A 61 -0.12 4.23 11.08
N GLY A 62 -1.00 4.67 10.16
CA GLY A 62 -1.68 3.75 9.24
C GLY A 62 -0.73 2.99 8.32
N HIS A 63 0.36 3.63 7.89
CA HIS A 63 1.42 2.97 7.10
C HIS A 63 2.27 2.03 7.96
N LEU A 64 2.42 2.32 9.27
CA LEU A 64 3.17 1.45 10.18
C LEU A 64 2.58 0.04 10.24
N VAL A 65 1.24 -0.11 10.27
CA VAL A 65 0.59 -1.43 10.24
C VAL A 65 1.05 -2.24 9.03
N GLN A 66 1.06 -1.61 7.86
CA GLN A 66 1.48 -2.26 6.62
C GLN A 66 2.98 -2.63 6.65
N LEU A 67 3.83 -1.75 7.18
CA LEU A 67 5.27 -2.03 7.35
C LEU A 67 5.52 -3.22 8.29
N LEU A 68 4.74 -3.31 9.38
CA LEU A 68 4.82 -4.45 10.31
C LEU A 68 4.37 -5.77 9.65
N VAL A 69 3.32 -5.74 8.82
CA VAL A 69 2.90 -6.91 8.02
C VAL A 69 4.00 -7.29 7.02
N MET A 70 4.57 -6.30 6.32
CA MET A 70 5.69 -6.54 5.39
C MET A 70 6.87 -7.22 6.11
N ARG A 71 7.24 -6.72 7.30
CA ARG A 71 8.34 -7.30 8.07
C ARG A 71 8.07 -8.73 8.50
N ARG A 72 6.84 -9.05 8.95
CA ARG A 72 6.46 -10.43 9.32
C ARG A 72 6.54 -11.39 8.14
N LEU A 73 6.06 -10.98 6.97
CA LEU A 73 6.18 -11.76 5.74
C LEU A 73 7.65 -11.92 5.32
N GLN A 74 8.48 -10.88 5.48
CA GLN A 74 9.92 -11.00 5.23
C GLN A 74 10.57 -12.01 6.17
N LEU A 75 10.25 -11.98 7.47
CA LEU A 75 10.75 -12.94 8.46
C LEU A 75 10.30 -14.38 8.15
N ALA A 76 9.16 -14.56 7.50
CA ALA A 76 8.70 -15.85 6.98
C ALA A 76 9.40 -16.28 5.67
N GLY A 77 10.31 -15.46 5.14
CA GLY A 77 11.13 -15.77 3.98
C GLY A 77 10.58 -15.26 2.64
N HIS A 78 9.50 -14.46 2.64
CA HIS A 78 8.97 -13.83 1.43
C HIS A 78 9.78 -12.58 1.04
N TYR A 79 9.65 -12.15 -0.22
CA TYR A 79 10.44 -11.08 -0.84
C TYR A 79 9.68 -9.75 -0.89
N PRO A 80 9.97 -8.78 0.00
CA PRO A 80 9.24 -7.51 0.04
C PRO A 80 9.71 -6.51 -1.00
N LEU A 81 8.75 -5.86 -1.67
CA LEU A 81 8.95 -4.66 -2.49
C LEU A 81 8.27 -3.47 -1.82
N GLY A 82 9.02 -2.43 -1.51
CA GLY A 82 8.49 -1.14 -1.08
C GLY A 82 8.31 -0.25 -2.31
N LEU A 83 7.08 -0.02 -2.76
CA LEU A 83 6.78 0.85 -3.87
C LEU A 83 6.57 2.29 -3.38
N VAL A 84 7.36 3.23 -3.88
CA VAL A 84 7.10 4.67 -3.70
C VAL A 84 6.42 5.26 -4.94
N GLY A 85 5.36 6.02 -4.70
CA GLY A 85 4.48 6.54 -5.74
C GLY A 85 5.00 7.82 -6.40
N GLY A 86 6.18 7.80 -7.04
CA GLY A 86 6.70 8.97 -7.75
C GLY A 86 5.83 9.41 -8.92
N PHE A 87 5.09 8.49 -9.55
CA PHE A 87 4.13 8.77 -10.62
C PHE A 87 2.72 9.00 -10.04
N THR A 88 2.21 8.08 -9.24
CA THR A 88 0.86 8.17 -8.66
C THR A 88 0.72 9.33 -7.69
N GLY A 89 1.78 9.74 -7.00
CA GLY A 89 1.80 10.91 -6.14
C GLY A 89 1.59 12.25 -6.86
N LEU A 90 1.83 12.29 -8.18
CA LEU A 90 1.52 13.46 -9.03
C LEU A 90 0.03 13.54 -9.37
N ILE A 91 -0.70 12.44 -9.28
CA ILE A 91 -2.12 12.32 -9.62
C ILE A 91 -2.98 12.37 -8.34
N GLY A 92 -2.65 11.52 -7.37
CA GLY A 92 -3.29 11.40 -6.07
C GLY A 92 -4.58 10.57 -6.08
N ASP A 93 -4.68 9.66 -5.10
CA ASP A 93 -5.88 8.86 -4.87
C ASP A 93 -7.07 9.74 -4.45
N PRO A 94 -8.28 9.55 -4.98
CA PRO A 94 -9.44 10.36 -4.65
C PRO A 94 -9.72 10.45 -3.14
N ARG A 95 -9.98 11.66 -2.64
CA ARG A 95 -10.49 11.87 -1.27
C ARG A 95 -12.01 11.83 -1.25
N GLN A 96 -12.58 11.55 -0.08
CA GLN A 96 -14.05 11.50 0.07
C GLN A 96 -14.72 12.87 -0.05
N THR A 97 -14.02 13.95 0.30
CA THR A 97 -14.62 15.27 0.54
C THR A 97 -14.22 16.35 -0.46
N SER A 98 -13.03 16.24 -1.08
CA SER A 98 -12.52 17.31 -1.94
C SER A 98 -11.51 16.79 -2.94
N GLU A 99 -11.28 17.52 -4.01
CA GLU A 99 -10.21 17.26 -4.96
C GLU A 99 -8.83 17.49 -4.32
N ARG A 100 -7.83 16.73 -4.76
CA ARG A 100 -6.47 16.90 -4.27
C ARG A 100 -5.82 18.11 -4.92
N VAL A 101 -5.11 18.88 -4.11
CA VAL A 101 -4.14 19.84 -4.62
C VAL A 101 -2.92 19.05 -5.12
N LEU A 102 -2.58 19.21 -6.39
CA LEU A 102 -1.44 18.54 -7.00
C LEU A 102 -0.14 19.21 -6.56
N ASN A 103 0.82 18.39 -6.13
CA ASN A 103 2.16 18.87 -5.78
C ASN A 103 3.05 18.98 -7.05
N SER A 104 4.09 19.80 -6.98
CA SER A 104 5.08 19.89 -8.06
C SER A 104 5.94 18.62 -8.12
N LEU A 105 6.58 18.39 -9.28
CA LEU A 105 7.50 17.27 -9.48
C LEU A 105 8.64 17.25 -8.44
N GLU A 106 9.16 18.42 -8.10
CA GLU A 106 10.27 18.59 -7.15
C GLU A 106 9.83 18.18 -5.75
N VAL A 107 8.66 18.63 -5.29
CA VAL A 107 8.11 18.28 -3.97
C VAL A 107 7.84 16.78 -3.88
N VAL A 108 7.24 16.18 -4.91
CA VAL A 108 6.99 14.74 -4.95
C VAL A 108 8.30 13.95 -4.91
N ALA A 109 9.32 14.38 -5.67
CA ALA A 109 10.63 13.74 -5.69
C ALA A 109 11.33 13.79 -4.32
N GLU A 110 11.26 14.92 -3.62
CA GLU A 110 11.79 15.08 -2.26
C GLU A 110 11.08 14.14 -1.28
N TRP A 111 9.75 14.11 -1.31
CA TRP A 111 8.96 13.23 -0.42
C TRP A 111 9.17 11.74 -0.71
N VAL A 112 9.35 11.35 -1.98
CA VAL A 112 9.73 9.98 -2.35
C VAL A 112 11.00 9.55 -1.63
N GLN A 113 12.04 10.41 -1.59
CA GLN A 113 13.28 10.09 -0.88
C GLN A 113 13.06 10.00 0.65
N SER A 114 12.25 10.91 1.20
CA SER A 114 11.91 10.87 2.62
C SER A 114 11.17 9.59 3.01
N LEU A 115 10.14 9.20 2.25
CA LEU A 115 9.38 7.97 2.49
C LEU A 115 10.27 6.73 2.38
N ARG A 116 11.11 6.68 1.32
CA ARG A 116 12.06 5.59 1.12
C ARG A 116 12.94 5.38 2.34
N SER A 117 13.57 6.46 2.84
CA SER A 117 14.46 6.38 4.01
C SER A 117 13.74 5.93 5.29
N GLN A 118 12.43 6.18 5.41
CA GLN A 118 11.62 5.71 6.53
C GLN A 118 11.30 4.22 6.39
N ILE A 119 10.91 3.75 5.21
CA ILE A 119 10.61 2.33 4.93
C ILE A 119 11.86 1.46 5.17
N GLU A 120 13.03 1.94 4.75
CA GLU A 120 14.32 1.25 4.92
C GLU A 120 14.67 0.96 6.40
N ARG A 121 14.02 1.60 7.34
CA ARG A 121 14.20 1.34 8.79
C ARG A 121 13.44 0.10 9.29
N PHE A 122 12.46 -0.38 8.55
CA PHE A 122 11.55 -1.46 9.00
C PHE A 122 11.83 -2.79 8.32
N LEU A 123 12.56 -2.81 7.22
CA LEU A 123 12.84 -4.00 6.42
C LEU A 123 14.34 -4.29 6.38
N SER A 124 14.72 -5.55 6.20
CA SER A 124 16.10 -5.92 5.93
C SER A 124 16.39 -5.80 4.43
N PHE A 125 17.51 -5.15 4.10
CA PHE A 125 18.03 -5.03 2.73
C PHE A 125 19.24 -5.95 2.51
N GLU A 126 19.42 -6.92 3.40
CA GLU A 126 20.49 -7.90 3.35
C GLU A 126 19.89 -9.32 3.39
N GLY A 127 20.68 -10.31 2.94
CA GLY A 127 20.30 -11.72 2.91
C GLY A 127 19.51 -12.12 1.64
N ASP A 128 19.08 -13.37 1.62
CA ASP A 128 18.49 -14.00 0.42
C ASP A 128 17.15 -13.37 0.01
N ASN A 129 16.38 -12.89 0.97
CA ASN A 129 15.09 -12.21 0.77
C ASN A 129 15.16 -10.70 1.11
N ALA A 130 16.29 -10.09 0.77
CA ALA A 130 16.47 -8.64 0.92
C ALA A 130 15.33 -7.85 0.29
N ALA A 131 14.84 -6.85 1.01
CA ALA A 131 13.83 -5.92 0.49
C ALA A 131 14.39 -5.11 -0.69
N ARG A 132 13.49 -4.66 -1.57
CA ARG A 132 13.84 -3.73 -2.65
C ARG A 132 12.89 -2.55 -2.64
N MET A 133 13.46 -1.35 -2.83
CA MET A 133 12.69 -0.15 -3.07
C MET A 133 12.54 0.07 -4.56
N VAL A 134 11.30 0.29 -5.01
CA VAL A 134 10.96 0.56 -6.41
C VAL A 134 10.15 1.86 -6.51
N ASN A 135 10.24 2.53 -7.65
CA ASN A 135 9.51 3.78 -7.90
C ASN A 135 8.66 3.62 -9.17
N ASN A 136 7.36 3.84 -9.06
CA ASN A 136 6.48 3.70 -10.22
C ASN A 136 6.68 4.78 -11.31
N LEU A 137 7.47 5.81 -11.03
CA LEU A 137 7.91 6.76 -12.04
C LEU A 137 8.77 6.10 -13.13
N ASP A 138 9.47 5.00 -12.80
CA ASP A 138 10.37 4.30 -13.73
C ASP A 138 9.59 3.72 -14.93
N TRP A 139 8.35 3.28 -14.75
CA TRP A 139 7.48 2.81 -15.83
C TRP A 139 6.39 3.82 -16.20
N GLY A 140 5.79 4.51 -15.24
CA GLY A 140 4.72 5.45 -15.47
C GLY A 140 5.16 6.70 -16.22
N GLY A 141 6.38 7.20 -15.95
CA GLY A 141 6.94 8.38 -16.59
C GLY A 141 7.26 8.23 -18.08
N GLN A 142 7.35 7.00 -18.56
CA GLN A 142 7.64 6.69 -19.98
C GLN A 142 6.39 6.28 -20.77
N LEU A 143 5.25 6.10 -20.10
CA LEU A 143 4.02 5.63 -20.72
C LEU A 143 3.35 6.75 -21.52
N SER A 144 3.16 6.53 -22.83
CA SER A 144 2.41 7.48 -23.64
C SER A 144 0.91 7.43 -23.31
N ALA A 145 0.20 8.54 -23.52
CA ALA A 145 -1.26 8.58 -23.37
C ALA A 145 -1.98 7.55 -24.27
N ILE A 146 -1.44 7.28 -25.45
CA ILE A 146 -2.00 6.31 -26.40
C ILE A 146 -1.84 4.90 -25.81
N ASP A 147 -0.66 4.53 -25.36
CA ASP A 147 -0.40 3.20 -24.81
C ASP A 147 -1.20 2.98 -23.51
N PHE A 148 -1.28 3.98 -22.65
CA PHE A 148 -2.11 3.93 -21.45
C PHE A 148 -3.58 3.64 -21.77
N LEU A 149 -4.18 4.40 -22.68
CA LEU A 149 -5.59 4.23 -23.03
C LEU A 149 -5.85 2.93 -23.80
N ARG A 150 -5.00 2.62 -24.82
CA ARG A 150 -5.18 1.48 -25.71
C ARG A 150 -4.86 0.15 -25.03
N ASP A 151 -3.76 0.06 -24.27
CA ASP A 151 -3.24 -1.21 -23.81
C ASP A 151 -3.63 -1.51 -22.36
N ILE A 152 -3.83 -0.50 -21.55
CA ILE A 152 -4.23 -0.65 -20.15
C ILE A 152 -5.71 -0.26 -19.95
N GLY A 153 -6.10 0.93 -20.37
CA GLY A 153 -7.45 1.48 -20.15
C GLY A 153 -8.56 0.59 -20.72
N LYS A 154 -8.33 -0.08 -21.85
CA LYS A 154 -9.30 -1.01 -22.47
C LYS A 154 -9.77 -2.15 -21.55
N HIS A 155 -8.98 -2.51 -20.54
CA HIS A 155 -9.30 -3.58 -19.60
C HIS A 155 -10.21 -3.12 -18.45
N PHE A 156 -10.39 -1.81 -18.28
CA PHE A 156 -11.25 -1.22 -17.25
C PHE A 156 -12.62 -0.84 -17.82
N ARG A 157 -13.67 -1.16 -17.08
CA ARG A 157 -15.04 -0.83 -17.48
C ARG A 157 -15.54 0.33 -16.61
N VAL A 158 -15.86 1.46 -17.22
CA VAL A 158 -16.38 2.66 -16.53
C VAL A 158 -17.54 2.31 -15.62
N GLY A 159 -18.50 1.49 -16.08
CA GLY A 159 -19.63 1.07 -15.25
C GLY A 159 -19.26 0.27 -13.99
N THR A 160 -18.06 -0.37 -13.95
CA THR A 160 -17.53 -0.98 -12.73
C THR A 160 -16.81 0.05 -11.87
N MET A 161 -16.04 0.93 -12.50
CA MET A 161 -15.26 1.96 -11.81
C MET A 161 -16.15 2.94 -11.03
N VAL A 162 -17.26 3.38 -11.62
CA VAL A 162 -18.21 4.33 -10.98
C VAL A 162 -18.97 3.74 -9.79
N LYS A 163 -19.00 2.41 -9.66
CA LYS A 163 -19.67 1.73 -8.52
C LYS A 163 -18.80 1.68 -7.26
N LYS A 164 -17.51 2.01 -7.35
CA LYS A 164 -16.65 2.07 -6.17
C LYS A 164 -17.12 3.16 -5.23
N GLU A 165 -17.14 2.86 -3.92
CA GLU A 165 -17.75 3.70 -2.91
C GLU A 165 -17.27 5.16 -2.95
N ILE A 166 -15.94 5.37 -3.01
CA ILE A 166 -15.35 6.71 -3.06
C ILE A 166 -15.74 7.44 -4.35
N VAL A 167 -15.68 6.75 -5.49
CA VAL A 167 -16.04 7.33 -6.79
C VAL A 167 -17.51 7.67 -6.83
N ALA A 168 -18.40 6.76 -6.37
CA ALA A 168 -19.84 6.99 -6.32
C ALA A 168 -20.20 8.18 -5.41
N LYS A 169 -19.57 8.31 -4.24
CA LYS A 169 -19.74 9.47 -3.34
C LYS A 169 -19.34 10.77 -4.01
N ARG A 170 -18.18 10.79 -4.68
CA ARG A 170 -17.68 11.99 -5.36
C ARG A 170 -18.53 12.37 -6.57
N LEU A 171 -18.99 11.42 -7.37
CA LEU A 171 -19.88 11.70 -8.51
C LEU A 171 -21.20 12.34 -8.10
N ASN A 172 -21.67 12.07 -6.86
CA ASN A 172 -22.89 12.64 -6.31
C ASN A 172 -22.66 13.91 -5.47
N SER A 173 -21.42 14.38 -5.33
CA SER A 173 -21.09 15.64 -4.65
C SER A 173 -21.19 16.82 -5.62
N GLU A 174 -21.30 18.05 -5.07
CA GLU A 174 -21.36 19.27 -5.88
C GLU A 174 -20.11 19.49 -6.74
N GLU A 175 -18.92 19.12 -6.23
CA GLU A 175 -17.65 19.26 -6.94
C GLU A 175 -17.42 18.16 -7.99
N GLY A 176 -18.05 17.00 -7.82
CA GLY A 176 -17.83 15.85 -8.69
C GLY A 176 -16.43 15.22 -8.48
N ILE A 177 -15.94 14.52 -9.49
CA ILE A 177 -14.61 13.91 -9.53
C ILE A 177 -13.92 14.25 -10.85
N SER A 178 -12.68 14.73 -10.81
CA SER A 178 -11.91 14.95 -12.03
C SER A 178 -11.53 13.63 -12.71
N TYR A 179 -11.30 13.67 -14.02
CA TYR A 179 -10.79 12.50 -14.73
C TYR A 179 -9.42 12.07 -14.19
N THR A 180 -8.61 12.99 -13.73
CA THR A 180 -7.32 12.72 -13.10
C THR A 180 -7.48 11.81 -11.89
N GLU A 181 -8.28 12.20 -10.90
CA GLU A 181 -8.55 11.37 -9.72
C GLU A 181 -9.29 10.06 -10.09
N PHE A 182 -10.24 10.11 -11.03
CA PHE A 182 -10.97 8.94 -11.49
C PHE A 182 -10.05 7.87 -12.11
N SER A 183 -9.01 8.30 -12.80
CA SER A 183 -8.03 7.38 -13.45
C SER A 183 -7.05 6.73 -12.47
N TYR A 184 -6.93 7.22 -11.24
CA TYR A 184 -5.95 6.73 -10.26
C TYR A 184 -5.97 5.20 -10.08
N GLN A 185 -7.16 4.60 -9.98
CA GLN A 185 -7.28 3.14 -9.83
C GLN A 185 -6.68 2.34 -11.00
N ILE A 186 -6.61 2.93 -12.20
CA ILE A 186 -5.98 2.30 -13.37
C ILE A 186 -4.47 2.32 -13.20
N LEU A 187 -3.92 3.41 -12.67
CA LEU A 187 -2.49 3.58 -12.42
C LEU A 187 -1.99 2.60 -11.36
N GLN A 188 -2.72 2.46 -10.24
CA GLN A 188 -2.37 1.47 -9.22
C GLN A 188 -2.50 0.04 -9.75
N GLY A 189 -3.48 -0.24 -10.63
CA GLY A 189 -3.58 -1.52 -11.31
C GLY A 189 -2.38 -1.80 -12.22
N LEU A 190 -1.91 -0.77 -12.95
CA LEU A 190 -0.70 -0.83 -13.77
C LEU A 190 0.54 -1.12 -12.93
N ASP A 191 0.68 -0.48 -11.76
CA ASP A 191 1.80 -0.75 -10.85
C ASP A 191 1.89 -2.23 -10.50
N TYR A 192 0.76 -2.86 -10.14
CA TYR A 192 0.77 -4.28 -9.84
C TYR A 192 1.14 -5.14 -11.06
N LEU A 193 0.64 -4.79 -12.24
CA LEU A 193 0.99 -5.47 -13.49
C LEU A 193 2.49 -5.38 -13.79
N GLU A 194 3.07 -4.20 -13.66
CA GLU A 194 4.51 -4.00 -13.91
C GLU A 194 5.36 -4.70 -12.85
N LEU A 195 4.96 -4.69 -11.58
CA LEU A 195 5.65 -5.45 -10.54
C LEU A 195 5.53 -6.98 -10.76
N ASN A 196 4.40 -7.47 -11.27
CA ASN A 196 4.28 -8.88 -11.65
C ASN A 196 5.21 -9.24 -12.81
N ARG A 197 5.30 -8.38 -13.83
CA ARG A 197 6.16 -8.60 -15.00
C ARG A 197 7.64 -8.56 -14.66
N GLN A 198 8.06 -7.55 -13.90
CA GLN A 198 9.49 -7.27 -13.65
C GLN A 198 10.06 -8.06 -12.48
N TYR A 199 9.25 -8.35 -11.46
CA TYR A 199 9.70 -8.95 -10.19
C TYR A 199 8.98 -10.24 -9.82
N GLY A 200 8.04 -10.73 -10.65
CA GLY A 200 7.22 -11.90 -10.30
C GLY A 200 6.33 -11.66 -9.09
N CYS A 201 5.94 -10.41 -8.81
CA CYS A 201 5.11 -10.06 -7.66
C CYS A 201 3.71 -10.68 -7.80
N THR A 202 3.28 -11.45 -6.78
CA THR A 202 2.00 -12.16 -6.77
C THR A 202 1.09 -11.82 -5.60
N LEU A 203 1.53 -10.92 -4.70
CA LEU A 203 0.73 -10.47 -3.57
C LEU A 203 0.86 -8.95 -3.39
N GLN A 204 -0.29 -8.27 -3.28
CA GLN A 204 -0.38 -6.85 -2.94
C GLN A 204 -0.96 -6.70 -1.53
N ILE A 205 -0.40 -5.78 -0.74
CA ILE A 205 -0.88 -5.43 0.60
C ILE A 205 -1.22 -3.95 0.64
N GLY A 206 -2.37 -3.62 1.21
CA GLY A 206 -2.80 -2.23 1.40
C GLY A 206 -3.80 -2.10 2.53
N GLY A 207 -4.24 -0.88 2.85
CA GLY A 207 -5.34 -0.66 3.77
C GLY A 207 -6.67 -1.20 3.23
N SER A 208 -7.56 -1.66 4.09
CA SER A 208 -8.87 -2.21 3.66
C SER A 208 -9.74 -1.17 2.95
N ASP A 209 -9.53 0.12 3.19
CA ASP A 209 -10.19 1.20 2.45
C ASP A 209 -9.70 1.32 1.00
N GLN A 210 -8.58 0.70 0.67
CA GLN A 210 -8.01 0.60 -0.68
C GLN A 210 -8.48 -0.65 -1.44
N TRP A 211 -9.41 -1.44 -0.89
CA TRP A 211 -9.81 -2.74 -1.47
C TRP A 211 -10.20 -2.67 -2.94
N GLY A 212 -10.91 -1.62 -3.32
CA GLY A 212 -11.29 -1.38 -4.71
C GLY A 212 -10.07 -1.17 -5.65
N ASN A 213 -9.03 -0.50 -5.18
CA ASN A 213 -7.80 -0.32 -5.95
C ASN A 213 -6.98 -1.62 -5.99
N LEU A 214 -6.86 -2.33 -4.84
CA LEU A 214 -6.16 -3.61 -4.74
C LEU A 214 -6.72 -4.64 -5.74
N THR A 215 -8.05 -4.81 -5.75
CA THR A 215 -8.72 -5.76 -6.66
C THR A 215 -8.68 -5.33 -8.13
N SER A 216 -8.49 -4.05 -8.43
CA SER A 216 -8.27 -3.59 -9.81
C SER A 216 -6.99 -4.16 -10.41
N GLY A 217 -5.92 -4.23 -9.62
CA GLY A 217 -4.65 -4.82 -10.05
C GLY A 217 -4.75 -6.33 -10.28
N THR A 218 -5.41 -7.07 -9.38
CA THR A 218 -5.61 -8.51 -9.54
C THR A 218 -6.41 -8.83 -10.81
N GLU A 219 -7.45 -8.05 -11.08
CA GLU A 219 -8.28 -8.21 -12.26
C GLU A 219 -7.53 -7.83 -13.55
N LEU A 220 -6.68 -6.81 -13.52
CA LEU A 220 -5.87 -6.41 -14.67
C LEU A 220 -4.88 -7.54 -15.06
N ILE A 221 -4.14 -8.07 -14.06
CA ILE A 221 -3.18 -9.16 -14.28
C ILE A 221 -3.89 -10.41 -14.84
N ARG A 222 -5.06 -10.75 -14.28
CA ARG A 222 -5.86 -11.87 -14.80
C ARG A 222 -6.24 -11.68 -16.28
N LYS A 223 -6.61 -10.47 -16.68
CA LYS A 223 -7.02 -10.17 -18.07
C LYS A 223 -5.85 -10.10 -19.05
N VAL A 224 -4.70 -9.59 -18.61
CA VAL A 224 -3.54 -9.33 -19.47
C VAL A 224 -2.61 -10.53 -19.53
N GLU A 225 -2.31 -11.13 -18.36
CA GLU A 225 -1.31 -12.19 -18.23
C GLU A 225 -1.93 -13.59 -18.07
N GLY A 226 -3.26 -13.68 -17.82
CA GLY A 226 -3.93 -14.95 -17.53
C GLY A 226 -3.52 -15.57 -16.19
N LYS A 227 -2.89 -14.80 -15.30
CA LYS A 227 -2.38 -15.26 -14.00
C LYS A 227 -3.33 -14.91 -12.87
N THR A 228 -3.37 -15.75 -11.85
CA THR A 228 -4.01 -15.46 -10.57
C THR A 228 -2.98 -14.86 -9.62
N VAL A 229 -3.33 -13.73 -9.01
CA VAL A 229 -2.53 -13.05 -7.99
C VAL A 229 -3.43 -12.63 -6.83
N HIS A 230 -2.84 -12.27 -5.70
CA HIS A 230 -3.54 -12.08 -4.44
C HIS A 230 -3.46 -10.65 -3.93
N ALA A 231 -4.40 -10.31 -3.04
CA ALA A 231 -4.39 -9.07 -2.29
C ALA A 231 -4.82 -9.30 -0.84
N ILE A 232 -4.21 -8.55 0.08
CA ILE A 232 -4.59 -8.44 1.49
C ILE A 232 -4.91 -7.00 1.80
N GLY A 233 -6.10 -6.77 2.38
CA GLY A 233 -6.48 -5.52 3.01
C GLY A 233 -6.25 -5.59 4.52
N THR A 234 -5.33 -4.75 5.03
CA THR A 234 -5.08 -4.63 6.47
C THR A 234 -6.17 -3.81 7.15
N PRO A 235 -6.45 -4.02 8.44
CA PRO A 235 -7.41 -3.20 9.17
C PRO A 235 -6.98 -1.73 9.21
N LEU A 236 -7.96 -0.85 9.32
CA LEU A 236 -7.72 0.56 9.61
C LEU A 236 -7.56 0.75 11.10
N ILE A 237 -6.64 1.62 11.51
CA ILE A 237 -6.57 2.05 12.89
C ILE A 237 -7.73 3.01 13.15
N THR A 238 -8.53 2.70 14.17
CA THR A 238 -9.67 3.50 14.59
C THR A 238 -9.51 3.94 16.04
N ASN A 239 -10.15 5.05 16.38
CA ASN A 239 -10.38 5.41 17.77
C ASN A 239 -11.37 4.42 18.42
N SER A 240 -11.47 4.42 19.73
CA SER A 240 -12.42 3.59 20.49
C SER A 240 -13.90 3.83 20.12
N ASP A 241 -14.23 4.97 19.53
CA ASP A 241 -15.56 5.30 19.00
C ASP A 241 -15.80 4.81 17.55
N GLY A 242 -14.82 4.09 16.96
CA GLY A 242 -14.88 3.58 15.60
C GLY A 242 -14.52 4.60 14.50
N THR A 243 -14.24 5.85 14.85
CA THR A 243 -13.78 6.85 13.88
C THR A 243 -12.36 6.54 13.39
N LYS A 244 -12.08 6.83 12.11
CA LYS A 244 -10.73 6.61 11.54
C LYS A 244 -9.72 7.47 12.25
N PHE A 245 -8.68 6.83 12.78
CA PHE A 245 -7.57 7.51 13.43
C PHE A 245 -6.77 8.35 12.42
N GLY A 246 -6.37 9.57 12.82
CA GLY A 246 -5.42 10.39 12.04
C GLY A 246 -5.99 11.11 10.82
N LYS A 247 -7.32 11.12 10.60
CA LYS A 247 -7.95 11.90 9.51
C LYS A 247 -8.44 13.30 9.92
N SER A 248 -8.43 13.65 11.20
CA SER A 248 -8.64 15.04 11.63
C SER A 248 -7.38 15.84 11.36
N GLU A 249 -7.52 16.93 10.62
CA GLU A 249 -6.42 17.87 10.34
C GLU A 249 -5.70 18.25 11.65
N GLY A 250 -4.41 17.93 11.72
CA GLY A 250 -3.56 18.25 12.87
C GLY A 250 -3.20 17.10 13.82
N ASN A 251 -3.85 15.92 13.77
CA ASN A 251 -3.63 14.82 14.72
C ASN A 251 -2.98 13.55 14.13
N ALA A 252 -2.33 13.64 12.97
CA ALA A 252 -1.62 12.50 12.41
C ALA A 252 -0.38 12.17 13.27
N ILE A 253 -0.24 10.91 13.67
CA ILE A 253 0.98 10.41 14.31
C ILE A 253 1.97 10.01 13.22
N TRP A 254 2.96 10.86 13.03
CA TRP A 254 3.98 10.72 12.01
C TRP A 254 5.14 9.85 12.45
N LEU A 255 5.77 9.14 11.51
CA LEU A 255 6.95 8.31 11.78
C LEU A 255 8.25 9.12 11.71
N ASN A 256 8.22 10.33 11.15
CA ASN A 256 9.35 11.25 11.17
C ASN A 256 9.42 11.97 12.53
N PRO A 257 10.55 11.85 13.26
CA PRO A 257 10.72 12.47 14.58
C PRO A 257 10.67 14.01 14.57
N GLU A 258 10.89 14.64 13.42
CA GLU A 258 10.75 16.11 13.26
C GLU A 258 9.27 16.55 13.22
N MET A 259 8.37 15.66 12.77
CA MET A 259 6.92 15.92 12.67
C MET A 259 6.16 15.39 13.91
N CYS A 260 6.65 14.33 14.54
CA CYS A 260 6.12 13.79 15.79
C CYS A 260 7.30 13.32 16.65
N SER A 261 7.55 14.01 17.77
CA SER A 261 8.69 13.65 18.61
C SER A 261 8.58 12.23 19.16
N PRO A 262 9.70 11.51 19.41
CA PRO A 262 9.67 10.18 20.02
C PRO A 262 8.89 10.12 21.32
N TYR A 263 8.91 11.20 22.12
CA TYR A 263 8.13 11.31 23.35
C TYR A 263 6.63 11.37 23.05
N ALA A 264 6.20 12.19 22.08
CA ALA A 264 4.78 12.28 21.69
C ALA A 264 4.29 10.96 21.12
N PHE A 265 5.10 10.28 20.29
CA PHE A 265 4.82 8.96 19.76
C PHE A 265 4.66 7.91 20.87
N TYR A 266 5.55 7.91 21.86
CA TYR A 266 5.46 7.02 23.02
C TYR A 266 4.20 7.32 23.87
N GLN A 267 3.92 8.60 24.16
CA GLN A 267 2.73 9.01 24.92
C GLN A 267 1.43 8.61 24.20
N PHE A 268 1.41 8.66 22.89
CA PHE A 268 0.27 8.18 22.12
C PHE A 268 -0.05 6.71 22.43
N TRP A 269 0.96 5.83 22.37
CA TRP A 269 0.76 4.41 22.67
C TRP A 269 0.39 4.15 24.14
N LEU A 270 1.00 4.88 25.05
CA LEU A 270 0.72 4.74 26.48
C LEU A 270 -0.73 5.10 26.83
N ASN A 271 -1.34 6.00 26.08
CA ASN A 271 -2.71 6.47 26.30
C ASN A 271 -3.74 5.82 25.35
N THR A 272 -3.32 4.90 24.49
CA THR A 272 -4.23 4.15 23.62
C THR A 272 -4.99 3.11 24.46
N ALA A 273 -6.31 3.04 24.26
CA ALA A 273 -7.14 2.01 24.89
C ALA A 273 -6.79 0.62 24.32
N ASP A 274 -7.03 -0.42 25.11
CA ASP A 274 -6.85 -1.82 24.76
C ASP A 274 -7.84 -2.28 23.68
#